data_13693c6e74fe69c6c365d73723b53670
#
_entry.id   13693c6e74fe69c6c365d73723b53670
#
_cell.length_a   1.000
_cell.length_b   1.000
_cell.length_c   1.000
_cell.angle_alpha   90.00
_cell.angle_beta   90.00
_cell.angle_gamma   90.00
#
_symmetry.space_group_name_H-M   'P 1'
#
loop_
_entity.id
_entity.type
_entity.pdbx_description
1 polymer ?
#
loop_
_entity_poly.entity_id
_entity_poly.type
_entity_poly.pdbx_seq_one_letter_code
_entity_poly.pdbx_strand_id
1 'polypeptide(L)'
;MARTIRLWIVFGMLAGLLGYMIPGVRAYKYAEGDEPYRKLFSQGNFKDALEGYRKLALDTKSAGKQAAEYLNMALQCLRSLGRTHEIDDLRDQAMEVHKNQWQFQRAVAQSFLQEEHYGFIVAGKFQRVVTGAVAGR
;
A
#
# COMPACT_ATOMS: atom_id res chain seq x y z
N MET A 1 -24.75 -41.21 -35.58
CA MET A 1 -24.22 -40.98 -34.21
C MET A 1 -22.77 -40.44 -34.16
N ALA A 2 -22.05 -40.23 -35.26
CA ALA A 2 -20.65 -39.78 -35.24
C ALA A 2 -20.44 -38.26 -35.32
N ARG A 3 -21.49 -37.43 -35.47
CA ARG A 3 -21.36 -35.95 -35.63
C ARG A 3 -21.41 -35.18 -34.33
N THR A 4 -22.00 -35.71 -33.29
CA THR A 4 -22.17 -35.05 -31.97
C THR A 4 -20.90 -35.14 -31.10
N ILE A 5 -20.10 -36.19 -31.26
CA ILE A 5 -18.88 -36.39 -30.46
C ILE A 5 -17.77 -35.39 -30.85
N ARG A 6 -17.72 -34.94 -32.11
CA ARG A 6 -16.71 -33.97 -32.57
C ARG A 6 -16.94 -32.55 -32.02
N LEU A 7 -18.18 -32.20 -31.71
CA LEU A 7 -18.50 -30.88 -31.19
C LEU A 7 -18.06 -30.71 -29.72
N TRP A 8 -18.12 -31.76 -28.93
CA TRP A 8 -17.72 -31.74 -27.52
C TRP A 8 -16.21 -31.66 -27.31
N ILE A 9 -15.42 -32.23 -28.24
CA ILE A 9 -13.96 -32.15 -28.14
C ILE A 9 -13.45 -30.73 -28.45
N VAL A 10 -14.10 -30.01 -29.37
CA VAL A 10 -13.71 -28.63 -29.71
C VAL A 10 -14.10 -27.66 -28.56
N PHE A 11 -15.24 -27.90 -27.89
CA PHE A 11 -15.67 -27.09 -26.77
C PHE A 11 -14.80 -27.32 -25.52
N GLY A 12 -14.36 -28.55 -25.28
CA GLY A 12 -13.45 -28.88 -24.16
C GLY A 12 -12.04 -28.28 -24.34
N MET A 13 -11.54 -28.17 -25.57
CA MET A 13 -10.23 -27.53 -25.83
C MET A 13 -10.26 -26.01 -25.73
N LEU A 14 -11.41 -25.36 -26.02
CA LEU A 14 -11.53 -23.90 -25.89
C LEU A 14 -11.62 -23.45 -24.43
N ALA A 15 -12.22 -24.26 -23.56
CA ALA A 15 -12.30 -23.97 -22.12
C ALA A 15 -10.95 -24.11 -21.40
N GLY A 16 -10.07 -24.99 -21.91
CA GLY A 16 -8.72 -25.19 -21.37
C GLY A 16 -7.74 -24.06 -21.71
N LEU A 17 -7.97 -23.30 -22.78
CA LEU A 17 -7.10 -22.22 -23.22
C LEU A 17 -7.40 -20.86 -22.55
N LEU A 18 -8.59 -20.66 -22.00
CA LEU A 18 -8.98 -19.45 -21.27
C LEU A 18 -8.49 -19.44 -19.82
N GLY A 19 -8.06 -20.58 -19.27
CA GLY A 19 -7.52 -20.70 -17.92
C GLY A 19 -6.04 -20.34 -17.78
N TYR A 20 -5.32 -20.11 -18.88
CA TYR A 20 -3.85 -20.01 -18.84
C TYR A 20 -3.28 -18.58 -19.00
N MET A 21 -4.12 -17.55 -19.07
CA MET A 21 -3.68 -16.17 -19.29
C MET A 21 -4.14 -15.20 -18.19
N ILE A 22 -3.93 -15.54 -16.91
CA ILE A 22 -3.84 -14.53 -15.87
C ILE A 22 -2.49 -14.68 -15.18
N PRO A 23 -1.41 -14.07 -15.72
CA PRO A 23 -0.16 -14.03 -15.00
C PRO A 23 -0.31 -13.11 -13.80
N GLY A 24 -0.36 -13.72 -12.62
CA GLY A 24 0.10 -13.06 -11.41
C GLY A 24 -0.79 -12.01 -10.82
N VAL A 25 -2.05 -12.32 -10.55
CA VAL A 25 -2.60 -11.80 -9.29
C VAL A 25 -1.81 -12.50 -8.18
N ARG A 26 -0.65 -11.93 -7.82
CA ARG A 26 -0.04 -12.24 -6.55
C ARG A 26 -1.10 -11.91 -5.52
N ALA A 27 -1.78 -12.94 -5.00
CA ALA A 27 -2.50 -12.82 -3.76
C ALA A 27 -1.45 -12.34 -2.75
N TYR A 28 -1.41 -11.03 -2.50
CA TYR A 28 -0.65 -10.51 -1.38
C TYR A 28 -1.21 -11.26 -0.18
N LYS A 29 -0.39 -12.13 0.41
CA LYS A 29 -0.70 -12.76 1.67
C LYS A 29 -0.70 -11.62 2.68
N TYR A 30 -1.86 -11.02 2.86
CA TYR A 30 -2.04 -9.93 3.79
C TYR A 30 -1.69 -10.42 5.19
N ALA A 31 -1.03 -9.58 5.94
CA ALA A 31 -0.61 -9.88 7.29
C ALA A 31 -1.84 -10.10 8.18
N GLU A 32 -1.81 -11.12 8.98
CA GLU A 32 -2.82 -11.36 10.01
C GLU A 32 -2.90 -10.13 10.93
N GLY A 33 -4.10 -9.56 11.12
CA GLY A 33 -4.36 -8.46 12.04
C GLY A 33 -4.77 -7.13 11.41
N ASP A 34 -4.62 -6.93 10.08
CA ASP A 34 -4.99 -5.67 9.42
C ASP A 34 -6.38 -5.68 8.77
N GLU A 35 -7.08 -6.83 8.79
CA GLU A 35 -8.38 -7.02 8.13
C GLU A 35 -9.41 -5.93 8.47
N PRO A 36 -9.58 -5.50 9.73
CA PRO A 36 -10.53 -4.43 10.07
C PRO A 36 -10.17 -3.10 9.39
N TYR A 37 -8.89 -2.75 9.37
CA TYR A 37 -8.41 -1.47 8.84
C TYR A 37 -8.45 -1.44 7.32
N ARG A 38 -8.23 -2.58 6.67
CA ARG A 38 -8.38 -2.74 5.22
C ARG A 38 -9.84 -2.55 4.79
N LYS A 39 -10.78 -3.10 5.54
CA LYS A 39 -12.21 -2.87 5.32
C LYS A 39 -12.56 -1.39 5.44
N LEU A 40 -12.08 -0.72 6.49
CA LEU A 40 -12.26 0.72 6.65
C LEU A 40 -11.67 1.51 5.48
N PHE A 41 -10.46 1.16 5.04
CA PHE A 41 -9.80 1.77 3.89
C PHE A 41 -10.63 1.61 2.60
N SER A 42 -11.12 0.39 2.32
CA SER A 42 -11.94 0.10 1.14
C SER A 42 -13.29 0.81 1.15
N GLN A 43 -13.81 1.15 2.32
CA GLN A 43 -15.03 1.93 2.52
C GLN A 43 -14.81 3.45 2.46
N GLY A 44 -13.56 3.90 2.27
CA GLY A 44 -13.22 5.32 2.25
C GLY A 44 -13.10 5.96 3.65
N ASN A 45 -13.22 5.17 4.72
CA ASN A 45 -13.01 5.65 6.08
C ASN A 45 -11.51 5.73 6.41
N PHE A 46 -10.82 6.65 5.72
CA PHE A 46 -9.37 6.79 5.81
C PHE A 46 -8.89 7.26 7.18
N LYS A 47 -9.71 7.96 7.94
CA LYS A 47 -9.34 8.43 9.28
C LYS A 47 -9.13 7.27 10.23
N ASP A 48 -10.12 6.39 10.36
CA ASP A 48 -10.06 5.25 11.27
C ASP A 48 -9.07 4.19 10.77
N ALA A 49 -8.98 4.00 9.44
CA ALA A 49 -7.97 3.14 8.84
C ALA A 49 -6.55 3.64 9.15
N LEU A 50 -6.29 4.96 9.09
CA LEU A 50 -5.01 5.57 9.44
C LEU A 50 -4.60 5.26 10.88
N GLU A 51 -5.52 5.43 11.84
CA GLU A 51 -5.24 5.17 13.26
C GLU A 51 -4.81 3.71 13.46
N GLY A 52 -5.51 2.77 12.82
CA GLY A 52 -5.17 1.36 12.87
C GLY A 52 -3.82 1.03 12.24
N TYR A 53 -3.60 1.47 11.00
CA TYR A 53 -2.34 1.23 10.31
C TYR A 53 -1.14 1.92 10.96
N ARG A 54 -1.31 3.13 11.50
CA ARG A 54 -0.28 3.82 12.28
C ARG A 54 0.14 3.00 13.50
N LYS A 55 -0.83 2.46 14.25
CA LYS A 55 -0.56 1.60 15.41
C LYS A 55 0.23 0.35 15.01
N LEU A 56 -0.18 -0.32 13.92
CA LEU A 56 0.51 -1.52 13.43
C LEU A 56 1.91 -1.21 12.87
N ALA A 57 2.08 -0.08 12.19
CA ALA A 57 3.36 0.35 11.65
C ALA A 57 4.39 0.72 12.73
N LEU A 58 3.92 1.16 13.90
CA LEU A 58 4.77 1.53 15.05
C LEU A 58 4.88 0.41 16.09
N ASP A 59 4.27 -0.76 15.86
CA ASP A 59 4.40 -1.89 16.78
C ASP A 59 5.76 -2.59 16.58
N THR A 60 6.58 -2.59 17.61
CA THR A 60 7.89 -3.24 17.63
C THR A 60 7.85 -4.74 17.36
N LYS A 61 6.69 -5.38 17.56
CA LYS A 61 6.47 -6.80 17.31
C LYS A 61 6.21 -7.12 15.83
N SER A 62 5.84 -6.13 15.04
CA SER A 62 5.62 -6.31 13.62
C SER A 62 6.92 -6.71 12.91
N ALA A 63 6.88 -7.75 12.08
CA ALA A 63 8.03 -8.11 11.24
C ALA A 63 8.34 -6.97 10.26
N GLY A 64 9.62 -6.71 9.99
CA GLY A 64 10.06 -5.54 9.24
C GLY A 64 9.37 -5.35 7.89
N LYS A 65 9.13 -6.43 7.13
CA LYS A 65 8.38 -6.36 5.88
C LYS A 65 6.91 -5.97 6.11
N GLN A 66 6.30 -6.54 7.13
CA GLN A 66 4.90 -6.30 7.48
C GLN A 66 4.70 -4.89 8.02
N ALA A 67 5.59 -4.41 8.90
CA ALA A 67 5.58 -3.04 9.38
C ALA A 67 5.70 -2.02 8.24
N ALA A 68 6.51 -2.31 7.21
CA ALA A 68 6.64 -1.46 6.03
C ALA A 68 5.35 -1.44 5.18
N GLU A 69 4.65 -2.57 5.07
CA GLU A 69 3.33 -2.62 4.40
C GLU A 69 2.29 -1.78 5.15
N TYR A 70 2.24 -1.89 6.47
CA TYR A 70 1.36 -1.05 7.31
C TYR A 70 1.69 0.44 7.21
N LEU A 71 2.99 0.79 7.21
CA LEU A 71 3.41 2.16 6.98
C LEU A 71 2.91 2.67 5.63
N ASN A 72 3.08 1.91 4.55
CA ASN A 72 2.60 2.31 3.24
C ASN A 72 1.09 2.55 3.20
N MET A 73 0.30 1.72 3.87
CA MET A 73 -1.15 1.92 3.99
C MET A 73 -1.50 3.16 4.79
N ALA A 74 -0.78 3.43 5.89
CA ALA A 74 -0.95 4.66 6.66
C ALA A 74 -0.62 5.91 5.83
N LEU A 75 0.46 5.88 5.03
CA LEU A 75 0.83 6.97 4.14
C LEU A 75 -0.23 7.21 3.05
N GLN A 76 -0.83 6.14 2.51
CA GLN A 76 -1.94 6.27 1.56
C GLN A 76 -3.16 6.94 2.22
N CYS A 77 -3.50 6.57 3.46
CA CYS A 77 -4.56 7.23 4.22
C CYS A 77 -4.28 8.73 4.39
N LEU A 78 -3.04 9.11 4.75
CA LEU A 78 -2.64 10.51 4.89
C LEU A 78 -2.81 11.28 3.57
N ARG A 79 -2.44 10.69 2.43
CA ARG A 79 -2.66 11.30 1.10
C ARG A 79 -4.13 11.49 0.81
N SER A 80 -4.97 10.47 1.06
CA SER A 80 -6.41 10.53 0.83
C SER A 80 -7.10 11.57 1.72
N LEU A 81 -6.54 11.85 2.91
CA LEU A 81 -7.03 12.88 3.83
C LEU A 81 -6.45 14.28 3.55
N GLY A 82 -5.54 14.44 2.57
CA GLY A 82 -4.85 15.70 2.33
C GLY A 82 -3.83 16.09 3.42
N ARG A 83 -3.46 15.16 4.31
CA ARG A 83 -2.55 15.37 5.45
C ARG A 83 -1.10 15.00 5.09
N THR A 84 -0.64 15.40 3.92
CA THR A 84 0.69 15.03 3.39
C THR A 84 1.86 15.57 4.21
N HIS A 85 1.63 16.64 4.97
CA HIS A 85 2.63 17.22 5.88
C HIS A 85 3.03 16.30 7.04
N GLU A 86 2.24 15.26 7.33
CA GLU A 86 2.53 14.29 8.40
C GLU A 86 3.29 13.05 7.89
N ILE A 87 3.49 12.94 6.59
CA ILE A 87 4.13 11.76 5.97
C ILE A 87 5.54 11.56 6.48
N ASP A 88 6.35 12.62 6.49
CA ASP A 88 7.75 12.51 6.88
C ASP A 88 7.89 12.24 8.38
N ASP A 89 7.09 12.90 9.21
CA ASP A 89 7.08 12.64 10.66
C ASP A 89 6.69 11.19 10.99
N LEU A 90 5.71 10.62 10.29
CA LEU A 90 5.32 9.22 10.51
C LEU A 90 6.40 8.24 10.04
N ARG A 91 7.09 8.53 8.94
CA ARG A 91 8.22 7.74 8.48
C ARG A 91 9.37 7.74 9.46
N ASP A 92 9.75 8.93 9.95
CA ASP A 92 10.84 9.07 10.90
C ASP A 92 10.56 8.28 12.19
N GLN A 93 9.32 8.38 12.72
CA GLN A 93 8.89 7.58 13.86
C GLN A 93 9.02 6.07 13.57
N ALA A 94 8.54 5.60 12.43
CA ALA A 94 8.59 4.19 12.08
C ALA A 94 10.03 3.70 11.81
N MET A 95 10.89 4.53 11.22
CA MET A 95 12.31 4.23 11.03
C MET A 95 13.05 4.07 12.36
N GLU A 96 12.75 4.90 13.34
CA GLU A 96 13.35 4.78 14.67
C GLU A 96 12.89 3.51 15.38
N VAL A 97 11.59 3.19 15.32
CA VAL A 97 11.03 1.96 15.92
C VAL A 97 11.67 0.71 15.32
N HIS A 98 11.86 0.67 14.00
CA HIS A 98 12.35 -0.49 13.26
C HIS A 98 13.80 -0.35 12.79
N LYS A 99 14.62 0.48 13.45
CA LYS A 99 16.00 0.78 13.05
C LYS A 99 16.92 -0.44 12.89
N ASN A 100 16.65 -1.51 13.62
CA ASN A 100 17.42 -2.74 13.55
C ASN A 100 16.87 -3.77 12.55
N GLN A 101 15.81 -3.45 11.80
CA GLN A 101 15.17 -4.35 10.86
C GLN A 101 15.49 -3.92 9.42
N TRP A 102 16.54 -4.51 8.83
CA TRP A 102 17.02 -4.13 7.49
C TRP A 102 15.95 -4.24 6.39
N GLN A 103 15.02 -5.21 6.49
CA GLN A 103 13.93 -5.38 5.54
C GLN A 103 13.00 -4.16 5.55
N PHE A 104 12.72 -3.62 6.74
CA PHE A 104 11.97 -2.40 6.90
C PHE A 104 12.70 -1.21 6.28
N GLN A 105 13.96 -1.01 6.65
CA GLN A 105 14.78 0.09 6.14
C GLN A 105 14.87 0.08 4.61
N ARG A 106 15.08 -1.10 4.01
CA ARG A 106 15.08 -1.27 2.57
C ARG A 106 13.74 -0.87 1.93
N ALA A 107 12.61 -1.32 2.51
CA ALA A 107 11.28 -1.02 1.98
C ALA A 107 10.97 0.47 2.05
N VAL A 108 11.35 1.14 3.14
CA VAL A 108 11.20 2.60 3.30
C VAL A 108 12.09 3.32 2.28
N ALA A 109 13.36 2.94 2.13
CA ALA A 109 14.24 3.54 1.13
C ALA A 109 13.68 3.41 -0.29
N GLN A 110 13.10 2.26 -0.65
CA GLN A 110 12.43 2.08 -1.93
C GLN A 110 11.22 3.01 -2.11
N SER A 111 10.46 3.26 -1.04
CA SER A 111 9.30 4.16 -1.10
C SER A 111 9.70 5.61 -1.37
N PHE A 112 10.87 6.04 -0.89
CA PHE A 112 11.41 7.37 -1.20
C PHE A 112 11.73 7.54 -2.70
N LEU A 113 12.18 6.51 -3.38
CA LEU A 113 12.49 6.58 -4.82
C LEU A 113 11.24 6.72 -5.71
N GLN A 114 10.08 6.39 -5.19
CA GLN A 114 8.81 6.38 -5.94
C GLN A 114 7.95 7.61 -5.68
N GLU A 115 8.39 8.49 -4.80
CA GLU A 115 7.62 9.68 -4.41
C GLU A 115 8.15 10.96 -5.04
N GLU A 116 7.23 11.87 -5.29
CA GLU A 116 7.57 13.23 -5.67
C GLU A 116 8.12 13.99 -4.46
N HIS A 117 9.33 14.58 -4.63
CA HIS A 117 10.03 15.31 -3.57
C HIS A 117 9.89 16.82 -3.74
N TYR A 118 8.69 17.30 -4.06
CA TYR A 118 8.43 18.72 -4.16
C TYR A 118 8.05 19.30 -2.79
N GLY A 119 8.72 20.35 -2.39
CA GLY A 119 8.48 21.01 -1.12
C GLY A 119 9.31 22.27 -0.94
N PHE A 120 9.11 22.95 0.19
CA PHE A 120 9.84 24.13 0.61
C PHE A 120 10.57 23.87 1.91
N ILE A 121 11.69 24.56 2.11
CA ILE A 121 12.36 24.61 3.41
C ILE A 121 11.78 25.79 4.18
N VAL A 122 11.06 25.50 5.27
CA VAL A 122 10.53 26.53 6.19
C VAL A 122 11.16 26.33 7.55
N ALA A 123 11.83 27.35 8.05
CA ALA A 123 12.56 27.30 9.32
C ALA A 123 13.48 26.08 9.47
N GLY A 124 14.17 25.69 8.37
CA GLY A 124 15.10 24.57 8.35
C GLY A 124 14.45 23.18 8.24
N LYS A 125 13.12 23.09 8.13
CA LYS A 125 12.39 21.83 7.93
C LYS A 125 11.80 21.75 6.53
N PHE A 126 11.92 20.58 5.91
CA PHE A 126 11.26 20.30 4.64
C PHE A 126 9.75 20.16 4.85
N GLN A 127 8.98 20.91 4.06
CA GLN A 127 7.51 20.83 4.03
C GLN A 127 7.07 20.46 2.63
N ARG A 128 6.34 19.36 2.51
CA ARG A 128 5.79 18.90 1.21
C ARG A 128 4.71 19.86 0.73
N VAL A 129 4.73 20.13 -0.57
CA VAL A 129 3.62 20.85 -1.21
C VAL A 129 2.43 19.93 -1.31
N VAL A 130 1.28 20.38 -0.84
CA VAL A 130 0.00 19.72 -1.15
C VAL A 130 -0.37 20.10 -2.58
N THR A 131 -0.16 19.17 -3.52
CA THR A 131 -0.56 19.35 -4.93
C THR A 131 -2.09 19.49 -4.95
N GLY A 132 -2.60 20.71 -5.10
CA GLY A 132 -4.04 21.03 -5.06
C GLY A 132 -4.38 22.31 -4.32
N ALA A 133 -3.47 22.85 -3.48
CA ALA A 133 -3.74 24.05 -2.70
C ALA A 133 -3.37 25.38 -3.42
N VAL A 134 -2.91 25.34 -4.65
CA VAL A 134 -2.46 26.54 -5.40
C VAL A 134 -3.51 27.02 -6.41
N ALA A 135 -4.72 26.52 -6.38
CA ALA A 135 -5.82 27.00 -7.22
C ALA A 135 -6.82 27.82 -6.38
N GLY A 136 -6.41 28.99 -5.89
CA GLY A 136 -7.31 29.86 -5.14
C GLY A 136 -6.67 31.18 -4.71
N ARG A 137 -6.28 32.02 -5.68
CA ARG A 137 -6.25 33.49 -5.49
C ARG A 137 -6.51 34.15 -6.83
#